data_f93e39259379176c432fd0dd9c1a67b0
#
_entry.id   f93e39259379176c432fd0dd9c1a67b0
#
_cell.length_a   1.000
_cell.length_b   1.000
_cell.length_c   1.000
_cell.angle_alpha   90.00
_cell.angle_beta   90.00
_cell.angle_gamma   90.00
#
_symmetry.space_group_name_H-M   'P 1'
#
loop_
_entity.id
_entity.type
_entity.pdbx_description
1 polymer ?
#
loop_
_entity_poly.entity_id
_entity_poly.type
_entity_poly.pdbx_seq_one_letter_code
_entity_poly.pdbx_strand_id
1 'polypeptide(L)'
;AASDVYKRQVMQSLRGFSDVPVIVLSAKDTVQTKIDLFRLGVDDYITKPFDLDELLVRVEAVLNRCIYRESSGHPCGIKGIAGYSYTYKHLIMDDEAKNVTVNGNKLDITAKEYGILRLLLTNPNKLFSKANLFESVWNETYYPEDNVLKVHMSNLRNKIKKYDDQEYIETVWGMGYKLAE
;
A
#
# COMPACT_ATOMS: atom_id res chain seq x y z
N ALA A 1 27.75 7.73 20.23
CA ALA A 1 28.32 9.03 20.47
C ALA A 1 28.46 9.88 19.21
N ALA A 2 29.60 10.00 18.52
CA ALA A 2 29.75 10.90 17.36
C ALA A 2 28.83 10.57 16.19
N SER A 3 28.60 9.29 15.88
CA SER A 3 27.76 8.83 14.78
C SER A 3 26.28 9.25 14.92
N ASP A 4 25.75 9.37 16.12
CA ASP A 4 24.33 9.70 16.31
C ASP A 4 24.08 11.20 16.23
N VAL A 5 25.04 12.00 16.70
CA VAL A 5 25.02 13.47 16.55
C VAL A 5 25.05 13.81 15.05
N TYR A 6 25.92 13.15 14.28
CA TYR A 6 26.02 13.35 12.86
C TYR A 6 24.71 12.98 12.11
N LYS A 7 24.10 11.84 12.43
CA LYS A 7 22.81 11.44 11.83
C LYS A 7 21.71 12.45 12.11
N ARG A 8 21.62 12.98 13.34
CA ARG A 8 20.66 14.02 13.70
C ARG A 8 20.88 15.31 12.91
N GLN A 9 22.14 15.76 12.78
CA GLN A 9 22.47 16.95 12.00
C GLN A 9 22.12 16.79 10.53
N VAL A 10 22.44 15.63 9.92
CA VAL A 10 22.08 15.32 8.53
C VAL A 10 20.56 15.36 8.35
N MET A 11 19.80 14.74 9.26
CA MET A 11 18.33 14.74 9.17
C MET A 11 17.74 16.14 9.30
N GLN A 12 18.21 16.92 10.26
CA GLN A 12 17.76 18.31 10.44
C GLN A 12 18.05 19.16 9.20
N SER A 13 19.25 19.05 8.64
CA SER A 13 19.61 19.75 7.42
C SER A 13 18.73 19.30 6.25
N LEU A 14 18.54 17.99 6.05
CA LEU A 14 17.76 17.43 4.96
C LEU A 14 16.29 17.90 5.02
N ARG A 15 15.68 17.84 6.20
CA ARG A 15 14.28 18.27 6.39
C ARG A 15 14.08 19.78 6.29
N GLY A 16 15.14 20.57 6.29
CA GLY A 16 15.08 22.01 6.01
C GLY A 16 14.81 22.34 4.54
N PHE A 17 15.04 21.41 3.60
CA PHE A 17 14.88 21.66 2.16
C PHE A 17 14.25 20.50 1.37
N SER A 18 14.01 19.35 1.97
CA SER A 18 13.49 18.19 1.24
C SER A 18 12.65 17.25 2.14
N ASP A 19 11.52 16.80 1.60
CA ASP A 19 10.66 15.76 2.19
C ASP A 19 10.94 14.36 1.61
N VAL A 20 12.08 14.17 0.97
CA VAL A 20 12.47 12.86 0.42
C VAL A 20 12.41 11.78 1.50
N PRO A 21 11.89 10.58 1.19
CA PRO A 21 11.83 9.49 2.14
C PRO A 21 13.22 9.04 2.57
N VAL A 22 13.38 8.77 3.87
CA VAL A 22 14.68 8.43 4.48
C VAL A 22 14.56 7.16 5.30
N ILE A 23 15.39 6.17 4.98
CA ILE A 23 15.59 4.96 5.78
C ILE A 23 16.98 5.01 6.40
N VAL A 24 17.07 4.87 7.72
CA VAL A 24 18.35 4.87 8.45
C VAL A 24 18.84 3.45 8.66
N LEU A 25 20.06 3.16 8.19
CA LEU A 25 20.77 1.89 8.46
C LEU A 25 21.79 2.12 9.57
N SER A 26 21.69 1.41 10.69
CA SER A 26 22.57 1.60 11.85
C SER A 26 22.92 0.29 12.56
N ALA A 27 24.16 0.22 13.10
CA ALA A 27 24.57 -0.88 13.97
C ALA A 27 24.06 -0.72 15.42
N LYS A 28 23.48 0.44 15.78
CA LYS A 28 22.94 0.69 17.11
C LYS A 28 21.47 0.35 17.18
N ASP A 29 21.07 -0.35 18.22
CA ASP A 29 19.70 -0.83 18.45
C ASP A 29 19.08 -0.27 19.75
N THR A 30 19.44 0.95 20.14
CA THR A 30 18.82 1.55 21.32
C THR A 30 17.48 2.18 20.96
N VAL A 31 16.45 1.86 21.74
CA VAL A 31 15.09 2.39 21.58
C VAL A 31 15.09 3.92 21.53
N GLN A 32 15.90 4.56 22.38
CA GLN A 32 15.98 6.02 22.44
C GLN A 32 16.49 6.63 21.13
N THR A 33 17.52 6.05 20.51
CA THR A 33 18.05 6.52 19.22
C THR A 33 17.01 6.40 18.11
N LYS A 34 16.26 5.29 18.09
CA LYS A 34 15.16 5.10 17.12
C LYS A 34 14.08 6.17 17.28
N ILE A 35 13.60 6.39 18.52
CA ILE A 35 12.59 7.40 18.83
C ILE A 35 13.04 8.80 18.40
N ASP A 36 14.28 9.18 18.70
CA ASP A 36 14.81 10.49 18.35
C ASP A 36 14.90 10.70 16.84
N LEU A 37 15.29 9.67 16.08
CA LEU A 37 15.37 9.74 14.62
C LEU A 37 13.98 9.79 13.98
N PHE A 38 13.01 9.02 14.48
CA PHE A 38 11.62 9.10 13.99
C PHE A 38 11.01 10.49 14.25
N ARG A 39 11.31 11.13 15.40
CA ARG A 39 10.88 12.51 15.68
C ARG A 39 11.48 13.53 14.73
N LEU A 40 12.65 13.24 14.16
CA LEU A 40 13.30 14.07 13.13
C LEU A 40 12.80 13.79 11.71
N GLY A 41 11.80 12.92 11.55
CA GLY A 41 11.17 12.65 10.26
C GLY A 41 11.83 11.54 9.45
N VAL A 42 12.51 10.59 10.10
CA VAL A 42 12.96 9.34 9.44
C VAL A 42 11.73 8.47 9.16
N ASP A 43 11.62 7.91 7.98
CA ASP A 43 10.48 7.10 7.53
C ASP A 43 10.60 5.63 7.99
N ASP A 44 11.82 5.08 8.08
CA ASP A 44 12.07 3.76 8.66
C ASP A 44 13.51 3.63 9.18
N TYR A 45 13.74 2.60 10.00
CA TYR A 45 15.02 2.34 10.66
C TYR A 45 15.33 0.85 10.64
N ILE A 46 16.51 0.48 10.13
CA ILE A 46 16.97 -0.90 10.03
C ILE A 46 18.28 -1.06 10.78
N THR A 47 18.37 -2.10 11.62
CA THR A 47 19.59 -2.43 12.35
C THR A 47 20.51 -3.33 11.54
N LYS A 48 21.80 -3.11 11.65
CA LYS A 48 22.84 -4.00 11.08
C LYS A 48 23.17 -5.11 12.08
N PRO A 49 23.36 -6.36 11.63
CA PRO A 49 23.22 -6.85 10.22
C PRO A 49 21.76 -6.95 9.80
N PHE A 50 21.46 -6.71 8.52
CA PHE A 50 20.12 -6.81 7.94
C PHE A 50 20.14 -7.73 6.72
N ASP A 51 19.01 -8.34 6.43
CA ASP A 51 18.78 -9.11 5.21
C ASP A 51 18.43 -8.17 4.05
N LEU A 52 18.89 -8.50 2.84
CA LEU A 52 18.64 -7.69 1.65
C LEU A 52 17.17 -7.70 1.27
N ASP A 53 16.48 -8.82 1.43
CA ASP A 53 15.05 -8.93 1.13
C ASP A 53 14.23 -8.10 2.13
N GLU A 54 14.63 -8.06 3.41
CA GLU A 54 14.03 -7.16 4.40
C GLU A 54 14.19 -5.70 3.98
N LEU A 55 15.39 -5.30 3.56
CA LEU A 55 15.64 -3.93 3.10
C LEU A 55 14.75 -3.58 1.90
N LEU A 56 14.64 -4.45 0.91
CA LEU A 56 13.83 -4.23 -0.29
C LEU A 56 12.35 -4.03 0.06
N VAL A 57 11.78 -4.90 0.87
CA VAL A 57 10.38 -4.79 1.33
C VAL A 57 10.12 -3.48 2.07
N ARG A 58 11.05 -3.03 2.90
CA ARG A 58 10.94 -1.76 3.63
C ARG A 58 11.07 -0.55 2.70
N VAL A 59 11.98 -0.59 1.73
CA VAL A 59 12.10 0.45 0.70
C VAL A 59 10.80 0.58 -0.10
N GLU A 60 10.24 -0.54 -0.56
CA GLU A 60 8.96 -0.55 -1.26
C GLU A 60 7.83 0.03 -0.40
N ALA A 61 7.75 -0.35 0.86
CA ALA A 61 6.75 0.17 1.79
C ALA A 61 6.87 1.69 2.02
N VAL A 62 8.08 2.21 2.10
CA VAL A 62 8.34 3.65 2.26
C VAL A 62 8.01 4.40 0.98
N LEU A 63 8.44 3.91 -0.19
CA LEU A 63 8.16 4.53 -1.49
C LEU A 63 6.66 4.55 -1.79
N ASN A 64 5.96 3.46 -1.55
CA ASN A 64 4.51 3.40 -1.72
C ASN A 64 3.80 4.46 -0.88
N ARG A 65 4.21 4.66 0.37
CA ARG A 65 3.68 5.73 1.22
C ARG A 65 3.91 7.14 0.64
N CYS A 66 5.03 7.37 -0.03
CA CYS A 66 5.36 8.68 -0.61
C CYS A 66 4.59 8.96 -1.90
N ILE A 67 4.47 8.00 -2.79
CA ILE A 67 3.69 8.13 -4.05
C ILE A 67 2.23 8.50 -3.74
N TYR A 68 1.65 7.93 -2.69
CA TYR A 68 0.28 8.26 -2.28
C TYR A 68 0.12 9.63 -1.62
N ARG A 69 1.20 10.20 -1.03
CA ARG A 69 1.19 11.56 -0.47
C ARG A 69 1.11 12.64 -1.57
N GLU A 70 1.78 12.45 -2.69
CA GLU A 70 1.76 13.41 -3.80
C GLU A 70 0.40 13.49 -4.51
N SER A 71 -0.34 12.37 -4.55
CA SER A 71 -1.64 12.28 -5.23
C SER A 71 -2.79 12.94 -4.46
N SER A 72 -2.65 13.18 -3.16
CA SER A 72 -3.75 13.62 -2.29
C SER A 72 -3.66 15.06 -1.79
N GLY A 73 -2.64 15.85 -2.17
CA GLY A 73 -2.57 17.30 -1.91
C GLY A 73 -2.59 17.71 -0.42
N HIS A 74 -2.27 16.82 0.50
CA HIS A 74 -2.27 17.11 1.93
C HIS A 74 -0.86 17.35 2.47
N PRO A 75 -0.61 18.48 3.18
CA PRO A 75 0.67 18.71 3.84
C PRO A 75 0.89 17.67 4.95
N CYS A 76 2.08 17.10 4.99
CA CYS A 76 2.53 16.10 5.93
C CYS A 76 2.47 16.60 7.38
N GLY A 77 1.42 16.26 8.09
CA GLY A 77 1.32 16.38 9.55
C GLY A 77 1.43 15.00 10.18
N ILE A 78 2.33 14.85 11.14
CA ILE A 78 2.56 13.65 11.94
C ILE A 78 1.23 13.14 12.50
N LYS A 79 0.68 12.05 11.93
CA LYS A 79 -0.25 11.18 12.62
C LYS A 79 0.35 9.79 12.69
N GLY A 80 0.43 9.29 13.93
CA GLY A 80 1.01 8.01 14.26
C GLY A 80 0.47 6.85 13.43
N ILE A 81 1.32 5.85 13.30
CA ILE A 81 1.10 4.51 12.73
C ILE A 81 -0.32 4.36 12.14
N ALA A 82 -0.57 5.03 11.03
CA ALA A 82 -1.85 4.92 10.34
C ALA A 82 -1.75 3.73 9.38
N GLY A 83 -2.68 2.82 9.50
CA GLY A 83 -2.84 1.65 8.66
C GLY A 83 -2.75 2.00 7.17
N TYR A 84 -2.33 1.02 6.40
CA TYR A 84 -2.17 1.16 4.96
C TYR A 84 -3.53 1.51 4.33
N SER A 85 -3.68 2.72 3.82
CA SER A 85 -4.82 3.11 3.00
C SER A 85 -4.41 3.20 1.53
N TYR A 86 -5.22 2.63 0.67
CA TYR A 86 -5.04 2.68 -0.77
C TYR A 86 -6.13 3.57 -1.37
N THR A 87 -5.74 4.54 -2.19
CA THR A 87 -6.68 5.41 -2.90
C THR A 87 -6.56 5.19 -4.40
N TYR A 88 -7.69 5.01 -5.06
CA TYR A 88 -7.74 4.86 -6.51
C TYR A 88 -9.04 5.45 -7.06
N LYS A 89 -8.94 6.48 -7.90
CA LYS A 89 -10.09 7.30 -8.30
C LYS A 89 -10.84 7.79 -7.02
N HIS A 90 -12.11 7.52 -6.88
CA HIS A 90 -12.91 7.89 -5.69
C HIS A 90 -13.03 6.75 -4.66
N LEU A 91 -12.29 5.67 -4.84
CA LEU A 91 -12.25 4.55 -3.92
C LEU A 91 -11.10 4.73 -2.92
N ILE A 92 -11.42 4.57 -1.64
CA ILE A 92 -10.44 4.56 -0.54
C ILE A 92 -10.60 3.24 0.21
N MET A 93 -9.51 2.50 0.33
CA MET A 93 -9.43 1.24 1.07
C MET A 93 -8.51 1.42 2.26
N ASP A 94 -9.04 1.28 3.46
CA ASP A 94 -8.30 1.28 4.71
C ASP A 94 -8.01 -0.18 5.11
N ASP A 95 -6.75 -0.59 5.02
CA ASP A 95 -6.36 -1.98 5.29
C ASP A 95 -6.28 -2.29 6.79
N GLU A 96 -6.16 -1.29 7.66
CA GLU A 96 -6.20 -1.46 9.11
C GLU A 96 -7.63 -1.65 9.59
N ALA A 97 -8.52 -0.73 9.23
CA ALA A 97 -9.93 -0.81 9.57
C ALA A 97 -10.70 -1.84 8.72
N LYS A 98 -10.06 -2.49 7.73
CA LYS A 98 -10.71 -3.40 6.77
C LYS A 98 -11.96 -2.77 6.14
N ASN A 99 -11.89 -1.49 5.85
CA ASN A 99 -12.98 -0.70 5.34
C ASN A 99 -12.69 -0.20 3.92
N VAL A 100 -13.72 -0.20 3.08
CA VAL A 100 -13.63 0.35 1.71
C VAL A 100 -14.76 1.35 1.53
N THR A 101 -14.44 2.51 0.98
CA THR A 101 -15.41 3.54 0.64
C THR A 101 -15.29 3.96 -0.82
N VAL A 102 -16.38 4.34 -1.45
CA VAL A 102 -16.45 4.92 -2.80
C VAL A 102 -17.29 6.19 -2.73
N ASN A 103 -16.73 7.31 -3.16
CA ASN A 103 -17.38 8.63 -3.01
C ASN A 103 -17.84 8.90 -1.55
N GLY A 104 -17.05 8.47 -0.56
CA GLY A 104 -17.37 8.61 0.87
C GLY A 104 -18.41 7.62 1.40
N ASN A 105 -19.03 6.80 0.55
CA ASN A 105 -20.00 5.78 0.95
C ASN A 105 -19.29 4.44 1.23
N LYS A 106 -19.64 3.84 2.38
CA LYS A 106 -19.08 2.53 2.75
C LYS A 106 -19.55 1.45 1.80
N LEU A 107 -18.60 0.66 1.29
CA LEU A 107 -18.84 -0.47 0.41
C LEU A 107 -18.97 -1.75 1.25
N ASP A 108 -20.10 -2.42 1.16
CA ASP A 108 -20.31 -3.71 1.81
C ASP A 108 -19.77 -4.84 0.92
N ILE A 109 -18.55 -5.26 1.18
CA ILE A 109 -17.84 -6.29 0.41
C ILE A 109 -17.46 -7.48 1.29
N THR A 110 -17.42 -8.66 0.65
CA THR A 110 -17.00 -9.91 1.30
C THR A 110 -15.48 -9.95 1.47
N ALA A 111 -14.97 -10.84 2.33
CA ALA A 111 -13.53 -11.03 2.54
C ALA A 111 -12.79 -11.37 1.24
N LYS A 112 -13.41 -12.12 0.33
CA LYS A 112 -12.81 -12.47 -0.96
C LYS A 112 -12.80 -11.29 -1.94
N GLU A 113 -13.86 -10.50 -2.00
CA GLU A 113 -13.93 -9.25 -2.77
C GLU A 113 -12.92 -8.23 -2.25
N TYR A 114 -12.77 -8.13 -0.92
CA TYR A 114 -11.74 -7.32 -0.28
C TYR A 114 -10.33 -7.77 -0.69
N GLY A 115 -10.03 -9.08 -0.65
CA GLY A 115 -8.75 -9.64 -1.08
C GLY A 115 -8.43 -9.36 -2.54
N ILE A 116 -9.41 -9.49 -3.44
CA ILE A 116 -9.26 -9.15 -4.85
C ILE A 116 -8.90 -7.66 -5.01
N LEU A 117 -9.68 -6.78 -4.40
CA LEU A 117 -9.50 -5.34 -4.50
C LEU A 117 -8.14 -4.91 -3.94
N ARG A 118 -7.77 -5.45 -2.78
CA ARG A 118 -6.46 -5.20 -2.16
C ARG A 118 -5.30 -5.60 -3.07
N LEU A 119 -5.36 -6.79 -3.69
CA LEU A 119 -4.32 -7.28 -4.57
C LEU A 119 -4.14 -6.39 -5.81
N LEU A 120 -5.25 -5.91 -6.38
CA LEU A 120 -5.24 -4.98 -7.50
C LEU A 120 -4.69 -3.61 -7.09
N LEU A 121 -5.15 -3.05 -5.96
CA LEU A 121 -4.72 -1.73 -5.48
C LEU A 121 -3.25 -1.69 -5.05
N THR A 122 -2.73 -2.77 -4.51
CA THR A 122 -1.30 -2.88 -4.17
C THR A 122 -0.39 -3.02 -5.39
N ASN A 123 -0.96 -3.32 -6.55
CA ASN A 123 -0.21 -3.51 -7.80
C ASN A 123 -0.95 -2.83 -8.97
N PRO A 124 -1.08 -1.51 -8.99
CA PRO A 124 -2.00 -0.79 -9.89
C PRO A 124 -1.69 -0.99 -11.38
N ASN A 125 -0.44 -1.19 -11.74
CA ASN A 125 -0.01 -1.36 -13.14
C ASN A 125 0.10 -2.83 -13.59
N LYS A 126 -0.27 -3.78 -12.71
CA LYS A 126 -0.08 -5.20 -12.98
C LYS A 126 -1.35 -5.85 -13.54
N LEU A 127 -1.16 -6.58 -14.63
CA LEU A 127 -2.17 -7.50 -15.14
C LEU A 127 -2.06 -8.84 -14.38
N PHE A 128 -3.14 -9.24 -13.75
CA PHE A 128 -3.25 -10.52 -13.06
C PHE A 128 -4.00 -11.54 -13.93
N SER A 129 -3.39 -12.69 -14.18
CA SER A 129 -4.12 -13.81 -14.76
C SER A 129 -5.21 -14.31 -13.80
N LYS A 130 -6.24 -14.99 -14.33
CA LYS A 130 -7.29 -15.55 -13.50
C LYS A 130 -6.75 -16.50 -12.43
N ALA A 131 -5.78 -17.35 -12.82
CA ALA A 131 -5.11 -18.26 -11.90
C ALA A 131 -4.38 -17.51 -10.78
N ASN A 132 -3.51 -16.55 -11.11
CA ASN A 132 -2.76 -15.81 -10.11
C ASN A 132 -3.67 -15.05 -9.15
N LEU A 133 -4.74 -14.43 -9.66
CA LEU A 133 -5.67 -13.69 -8.82
C LEU A 133 -6.45 -14.63 -7.88
N PHE A 134 -6.92 -15.76 -8.40
CA PHE A 134 -7.63 -16.76 -7.61
C PHE A 134 -6.72 -17.37 -6.54
N GLU A 135 -5.58 -17.92 -6.94
CA GLU A 135 -4.64 -18.57 -6.02
C GLU A 135 -4.15 -17.65 -4.91
N SER A 136 -3.89 -16.37 -5.23
CA SER A 136 -3.47 -15.38 -4.24
C SER A 136 -4.56 -15.04 -3.22
N VAL A 137 -5.85 -15.11 -3.59
CA VAL A 137 -6.96 -14.71 -2.71
C VAL A 137 -7.59 -15.90 -1.99
N TRP A 138 -7.67 -17.06 -2.66
CA TRP A 138 -8.29 -18.27 -2.07
C TRP A 138 -7.27 -19.18 -1.39
N ASN A 139 -6.00 -19.06 -1.77
CA ASN A 139 -4.92 -19.96 -1.33
C ASN A 139 -5.20 -21.43 -1.74
N GLU A 140 -5.85 -21.61 -2.90
CA GLU A 140 -6.28 -22.88 -3.47
C GLU A 140 -5.90 -22.90 -4.95
N THR A 141 -5.70 -24.07 -5.54
CA THR A 141 -5.39 -24.23 -6.97
C THR A 141 -6.56 -23.76 -7.82
N TYR A 142 -6.29 -22.98 -8.84
CA TYR A 142 -7.29 -22.51 -9.80
C TYR A 142 -7.64 -23.58 -10.83
N TYR A 143 -8.93 -23.83 -11.00
CA TYR A 143 -9.46 -24.68 -12.06
C TYR A 143 -10.23 -23.83 -13.09
N PRO A 144 -9.94 -23.95 -14.42
CA PRO A 144 -10.53 -23.09 -15.46
C PRO A 144 -12.06 -23.16 -15.54
N GLU A 145 -12.64 -24.25 -15.08
CA GLU A 145 -14.10 -24.49 -15.07
C GLU A 145 -14.81 -23.71 -13.95
N ASP A 146 -14.06 -23.30 -12.91
CA ASP A 146 -14.60 -22.56 -11.78
C ASP A 146 -14.96 -21.13 -12.19
N ASN A 147 -16.24 -20.80 -12.04
CA ASN A 147 -16.73 -19.44 -12.27
C ASN A 147 -16.69 -18.56 -11.02
N VAL A 148 -16.15 -19.05 -9.90
CA VAL A 148 -16.15 -18.38 -8.61
C VAL A 148 -15.52 -16.98 -8.70
N LEU A 149 -14.34 -16.87 -9.30
CA LEU A 149 -13.68 -15.58 -9.50
C LEU A 149 -14.52 -14.60 -10.33
N LYS A 150 -15.17 -15.08 -11.39
CA LYS A 150 -16.02 -14.23 -12.24
C LYS A 150 -17.23 -13.69 -11.47
N VAL A 151 -17.83 -14.51 -10.61
CA VAL A 151 -18.98 -14.10 -9.78
C VAL A 151 -18.54 -13.01 -8.80
N HIS A 152 -17.45 -13.22 -8.07
CA HIS A 152 -16.94 -12.21 -7.13
C HIS A 152 -16.53 -10.91 -7.84
N MET A 153 -15.92 -11.01 -9.02
CA MET A 153 -15.55 -9.86 -9.83
C MET A 153 -16.77 -9.06 -10.30
N SER A 154 -17.82 -9.77 -10.76
CA SER A 154 -19.09 -9.15 -11.15
C SER A 154 -19.76 -8.46 -9.96
N ASN A 155 -19.83 -9.13 -8.81
CA ASN A 155 -20.42 -8.59 -7.60
C ASN A 155 -19.66 -7.32 -7.12
N LEU A 156 -18.34 -7.37 -7.11
CA LEU A 156 -17.50 -6.24 -6.73
C LEU A 156 -17.75 -5.03 -7.63
N ARG A 157 -17.74 -5.21 -8.95
CA ARG A 157 -18.07 -4.15 -9.92
C ARG A 157 -19.46 -3.57 -9.68
N ASN A 158 -20.46 -4.40 -9.49
CA ASN A 158 -21.84 -3.96 -9.25
C ASN A 158 -21.96 -3.16 -7.95
N LYS A 159 -21.22 -3.54 -6.91
CA LYS A 159 -21.20 -2.81 -5.64
C LYS A 159 -20.53 -1.44 -5.79
N ILE A 160 -19.42 -1.34 -6.50
CA ILE A 160 -18.75 -0.07 -6.80
C ILE A 160 -19.68 0.83 -7.64
N LYS A 161 -20.30 0.27 -8.67
CA LYS A 161 -21.18 1.00 -9.61
C LYS A 161 -22.39 1.65 -8.94
N LYS A 162 -22.82 1.19 -7.77
CA LYS A 162 -23.88 1.86 -6.99
C LYS A 162 -23.52 3.27 -6.53
N TYR A 163 -22.23 3.57 -6.40
CA TYR A 163 -21.71 4.81 -5.86
C TYR A 163 -20.85 5.59 -6.83
N ASP A 164 -20.37 4.94 -7.89
CA ASP A 164 -19.58 5.57 -8.96
C ASP A 164 -19.70 4.78 -10.26
N ASP A 165 -20.08 5.47 -11.34
CA ASP A 165 -20.24 4.85 -12.68
C ASP A 165 -18.91 4.62 -13.41
N GLN A 166 -17.78 5.08 -12.87
CA GLN A 166 -16.47 4.87 -13.46
C GLN A 166 -16.07 3.38 -13.41
N GLU A 167 -15.33 2.96 -14.43
CA GLU A 167 -14.74 1.63 -14.45
C GLU A 167 -13.50 1.60 -13.55
N TYR A 168 -13.46 0.69 -12.58
CA TYR A 168 -12.35 0.50 -11.64
C TYR A 168 -11.51 -0.73 -11.97
N ILE A 169 -12.13 -1.75 -12.56
CA ILE A 169 -11.47 -3.02 -12.87
C ILE A 169 -11.75 -3.37 -14.32
N GLU A 170 -10.71 -3.40 -15.12
CA GLU A 170 -10.76 -3.80 -16.52
C GLU A 170 -10.59 -5.31 -16.66
N THR A 171 -11.33 -5.91 -17.62
CA THR A 171 -11.08 -7.28 -18.07
C THR A 171 -10.26 -7.24 -19.34
N VAL A 172 -9.05 -7.75 -19.28
CA VAL A 172 -8.23 -7.98 -20.48
C VAL A 172 -8.54 -9.38 -21.02
N TRP A 173 -9.26 -9.42 -22.13
CA TRP A 173 -9.76 -10.68 -22.70
C TRP A 173 -8.65 -11.69 -22.98
N GLY A 174 -8.84 -12.91 -22.53
CA GLY A 174 -7.86 -13.99 -22.65
C GLY A 174 -6.70 -13.93 -21.65
N MET A 175 -6.46 -12.79 -20.98
CA MET A 175 -5.30 -12.59 -20.10
C MET A 175 -5.69 -12.50 -18.61
N GLY A 176 -6.71 -11.71 -18.25
CA GLY A 176 -7.11 -11.57 -16.84
C GLY A 176 -7.72 -10.23 -16.47
N TYR A 177 -7.29 -9.68 -15.33
CA TYR A 177 -7.84 -8.45 -14.75
C TYR A 177 -6.74 -7.49 -14.34
N LYS A 178 -6.98 -6.19 -14.52
CA LYS A 178 -6.15 -5.09 -14.02
C LYS A 178 -7.02 -3.95 -13.51
N LEU A 179 -6.42 -2.94 -12.86
CA LEU A 179 -7.13 -1.68 -12.63
C LEU A 179 -7.35 -0.96 -13.97
N ALA A 180 -8.52 -0.34 -14.13
CA ALA A 180 -8.85 0.42 -15.33
C ALA A 180 -8.17 1.80 -15.29
N GLU A 181 -7.58 2.23 -16.36
CA GLU A 181 -6.95 3.56 -16.48
C GLU A 181 -7.94 4.72 -16.37
#